data_6b98b6627d80eb41fac153881678abc7
#
_entry.id   6b98b6627d80eb41fac153881678abc7
#
_cell.length_a   1.000
_cell.length_b   1.000
_cell.length_c   1.000
_cell.angle_alpha   90.00
_cell.angle_beta   90.00
_cell.angle_gamma   90.00
#
_symmetry.space_group_name_H-M   'P 1'
#
loop_
_entity.id
_entity.type
_entity.pdbx_description
1 polymer ?
#
loop_
_entity_poly.entity_id
_entity_poly.type
_entity_poly.pdbx_seq_one_letter_code
_entity_poly.pdbx_strand_id
1 'polypeptide(L)'
;MFIVKHSLFSKYDKCTTFLWSLALIFLNFYLPGASMKLVSFSTHQGPSFGVVRDDSVVDLGKRLDNRYADLKALIAADALGEAAQAAQAGKGDYPLSEVTLLPVIPNPEQIFCVGLNYAEHVKETNRETTEQPVIFMRLPASQVGHGQPMLRPPESRQFDYEGEIAVIIGRGGRRIAEADAWNHIAGYACYNDGSVRDWQRHTTQWGPGKNFYRTGAFGPWMVTSDEIEPNALMTLVTRINGQEVQRATTQMLIHGIAKQITYLSTFTPLAPGDVIVTGTPGGVGAKRNPPLFMKPGDRVEVEVDRIGVLSNPIADEA
;
A
#
# COMPACT_ATOMS: atom_id res chain seq x y z
N MET A 1 -28.19 69.17 -42.70
CA MET A 1 -27.61 70.11 -41.74
C MET A 1 -27.68 69.45 -40.36
N PHE A 2 -26.61 69.37 -39.69
CA PHE A 2 -26.28 68.84 -38.36
C PHE A 2 -26.14 67.33 -38.19
N ILE A 3 -24.90 67.02 -38.02
CA ILE A 3 -24.18 65.87 -37.54
C ILE A 3 -24.43 65.71 -36.04
N VAL A 4 -24.69 64.48 -35.55
CA VAL A 4 -24.27 64.08 -34.21
C VAL A 4 -23.75 62.63 -34.26
N LYS A 5 -22.42 62.52 -34.15
CA LYS A 5 -21.73 61.32 -33.77
C LYS A 5 -21.94 61.07 -32.27
N HIS A 6 -22.39 59.91 -31.85
CA HIS A 6 -22.14 59.43 -30.49
C HIS A 6 -21.39 58.11 -30.49
N SER A 7 -20.25 58.18 -29.86
CA SER A 7 -19.32 57.15 -29.49
C SER A 7 -19.99 56.16 -28.51
N LEU A 8 -19.96 54.90 -28.88
CA LEU A 8 -20.26 53.75 -28.04
C LEU A 8 -19.11 52.74 -28.13
N PHE A 9 -17.99 53.09 -27.50
CA PHE A 9 -16.93 52.12 -27.18
C PHE A 9 -16.42 52.46 -25.78
N SER A 10 -16.57 51.59 -24.84
CA SER A 10 -15.91 51.43 -23.57
C SER A 10 -16.86 50.91 -22.46
N LYS A 11 -17.13 49.59 -22.44
CA LYS A 11 -17.58 48.91 -21.21
C LYS A 11 -17.42 47.40 -21.20
N TYR A 12 -16.71 46.83 -22.16
CA TYR A 12 -16.59 45.31 -22.20
C TYR A 12 -15.19 44.74 -21.92
N ASP A 13 -14.19 45.55 -21.55
CA ASP A 13 -12.80 45.05 -21.41
C ASP A 13 -12.34 44.67 -20.01
N LYS A 14 -13.20 44.76 -18.99
CA LYS A 14 -12.80 44.37 -17.62
C LYS A 14 -13.38 43.04 -17.13
N CYS A 15 -14.32 42.45 -17.86
CA CYS A 15 -14.94 41.19 -17.45
C CYS A 15 -14.27 39.93 -18.03
N THR A 16 -13.61 40.08 -19.17
CA THR A 16 -12.91 39.01 -19.88
C THR A 16 -11.56 38.64 -19.24
N THR A 17 -10.83 39.62 -18.72
CA THR A 17 -9.54 39.38 -18.03
C THR A 17 -9.70 38.70 -16.68
N PHE A 18 -10.81 38.89 -15.98
CA PHE A 18 -11.07 38.25 -14.69
C PHE A 18 -11.49 36.76 -14.84
N LEU A 19 -12.20 36.43 -15.92
CA LEU A 19 -12.59 35.05 -16.25
C LEU A 19 -11.39 34.20 -16.74
N TRP A 20 -10.41 34.80 -17.41
CA TRP A 20 -9.19 34.11 -17.83
C TRP A 20 -8.23 33.85 -16.65
N SER A 21 -8.18 34.73 -15.65
CA SER A 21 -7.39 34.52 -14.43
C SER A 21 -8.00 33.43 -13.53
N LEU A 22 -9.32 33.29 -13.47
CA LEU A 22 -9.97 32.21 -12.73
C LEU A 22 -9.87 30.87 -13.47
N ALA A 23 -9.90 30.86 -14.81
CA ALA A 23 -9.69 29.65 -15.60
C ALA A 23 -8.27 29.12 -15.51
N LEU A 24 -7.26 29.98 -15.38
CA LEU A 24 -5.86 29.59 -15.16
C LEU A 24 -5.60 29.07 -13.74
N ILE A 25 -6.37 29.47 -12.74
CA ILE A 25 -6.29 28.95 -11.37
C ILE A 25 -6.93 27.55 -11.28
N PHE A 26 -7.94 27.24 -12.09
CA PHE A 26 -8.56 25.91 -12.12
C PHE A 26 -7.89 24.93 -13.10
N LEU A 27 -7.05 25.40 -14.04
CA LEU A 27 -6.33 24.52 -14.98
C LEU A 27 -4.99 23.99 -14.43
N ASN A 28 -4.56 24.42 -13.26
CA ASN A 28 -3.32 23.95 -12.62
C ASN A 28 -3.50 22.71 -11.74
N PHE A 29 -4.67 22.03 -11.75
CA PHE A 29 -4.96 20.90 -10.85
C PHE A 29 -5.18 19.55 -11.53
N TYR A 30 -4.88 19.40 -12.84
CA TYR A 30 -4.94 18.06 -13.46
C TYR A 30 -3.83 17.90 -14.50
N LEU A 31 -2.58 17.97 -14.08
CA LEU A 31 -1.58 17.12 -14.71
C LEU A 31 -1.79 15.72 -14.09
N PRO A 32 -2.12 14.69 -14.87
CA PRO A 32 -2.10 13.34 -14.35
C PRO A 32 -0.71 13.14 -13.76
N GLY A 33 -0.64 12.91 -12.44
CA GLY A 33 0.62 12.67 -11.75
C GLY A 33 1.32 11.51 -12.46
N ALA A 34 2.58 11.70 -12.82
CA ALA A 34 3.34 10.59 -13.37
C ALA A 34 3.30 9.46 -12.34
N SER A 35 2.89 8.27 -12.78
CA SER A 35 2.90 7.04 -11.98
C SER A 35 4.10 7.01 -11.05
N MET A 36 3.85 6.95 -9.75
CA MET A 36 4.93 6.93 -8.77
C MET A 36 4.96 5.61 -8.02
N LYS A 37 6.13 4.96 -8.09
CA LYS A 37 6.47 3.80 -7.26
C LYS A 37 7.30 4.29 -6.09
N LEU A 38 6.66 4.60 -4.98
CA LEU A 38 7.30 5.15 -3.78
C LEU A 38 7.87 4.04 -2.89
N VAL A 39 9.09 4.24 -2.43
CA VAL A 39 9.82 3.28 -1.59
C VAL A 39 10.42 3.94 -0.36
N SER A 40 10.47 3.20 0.74
CA SER A 40 11.44 3.41 1.81
C SER A 40 12.63 2.48 1.58
N PHE A 41 13.84 2.97 1.72
CA PHE A 41 15.04 2.19 1.46
C PHE A 41 16.17 2.58 2.42
N SER A 42 17.22 1.77 2.46
CA SER A 42 18.43 2.06 3.22
C SER A 42 19.66 1.90 2.33
N THR A 43 20.63 2.77 2.55
CA THR A 43 21.98 2.73 1.97
C THR A 43 23.01 2.67 3.08
N HIS A 44 24.31 2.68 2.72
CA HIS A 44 25.40 2.86 3.70
C HIS A 44 25.34 4.20 4.46
N GLN A 45 24.58 5.19 3.96
CA GLN A 45 24.35 6.49 4.62
C GLN A 45 23.16 6.48 5.58
N GLY A 46 22.41 5.38 5.65
CA GLY A 46 21.21 5.23 6.49
C GLY A 46 19.92 5.13 5.68
N PRO A 47 18.77 5.19 6.38
CA PRO A 47 17.45 5.11 5.76
C PRO A 47 17.10 6.41 5.02
N SER A 48 16.36 6.25 3.92
CA SER A 48 15.76 7.33 3.12
C SER A 48 14.48 6.84 2.46
N PHE A 49 13.86 7.69 1.65
CA PHE A 49 12.69 7.35 0.86
C PHE A 49 12.81 7.97 -0.53
N GLY A 50 12.10 7.41 -1.51
CA GLY A 50 12.25 7.87 -2.88
C GLY A 50 11.25 7.30 -3.85
N VAL A 51 11.50 7.54 -5.13
CA VAL A 51 10.72 7.03 -6.27
C VAL A 51 11.58 6.06 -7.07
N VAL A 52 11.05 4.88 -7.35
CA VAL A 52 11.65 3.94 -8.31
C VAL A 52 11.33 4.42 -9.72
N ARG A 53 12.39 4.58 -10.52
CA ARG A 53 12.31 4.90 -11.94
C ARG A 53 13.25 4.00 -12.71
N ASP A 54 12.69 3.16 -13.58
CA ASP A 54 13.42 2.10 -14.26
C ASP A 54 14.18 1.21 -13.23
N ASP A 55 15.46 1.02 -13.38
CA ASP A 55 16.32 0.26 -12.47
C ASP A 55 17.05 1.14 -11.44
N SER A 56 16.48 2.30 -11.08
CA SER A 56 17.11 3.24 -10.16
C SER A 56 16.12 3.83 -9.15
N VAL A 57 16.66 4.34 -8.04
CA VAL A 57 15.91 5.09 -7.02
C VAL A 57 16.32 6.57 -7.08
N VAL A 58 15.32 7.43 -7.17
CA VAL A 58 15.44 8.87 -6.96
C VAL A 58 15.26 9.12 -5.47
N ASP A 59 16.29 9.60 -4.79
CA ASP A 59 16.30 9.87 -3.35
C ASP A 59 15.56 11.19 -3.04
N LEU A 60 14.30 11.09 -2.65
CA LEU A 60 13.49 12.25 -2.28
C LEU A 60 13.95 12.89 -0.97
N GLY A 61 14.51 12.13 -0.03
CA GLY A 61 15.09 12.70 1.17
C GLY A 61 16.11 13.78 0.82
N LYS A 62 17.06 13.46 -0.05
CA LYS A 62 18.08 14.41 -0.53
C LYS A 62 17.48 15.52 -1.40
N ARG A 63 16.62 15.20 -2.35
CA ARG A 63 16.10 16.18 -3.32
C ARG A 63 15.15 17.20 -2.71
N LEU A 64 14.56 16.85 -1.56
CA LEU A 64 13.69 17.73 -0.79
C LEU A 64 14.39 18.30 0.45
N ASP A 65 15.73 18.35 0.45
CA ASP A 65 16.55 18.95 1.51
C ASP A 65 16.23 18.40 2.92
N ASN A 66 15.86 17.11 3.00
CA ASN A 66 15.46 16.41 4.23
C ASN A 66 14.31 17.10 5.00
N ARG A 67 13.41 17.81 4.29
CA ARG A 67 12.24 18.44 4.92
C ARG A 67 11.25 17.44 5.52
N TYR A 68 11.21 16.24 4.99
CA TYR A 68 10.39 15.14 5.47
C TYR A 68 11.30 14.06 6.03
N ALA A 69 11.01 13.58 7.24
CA ALA A 69 11.83 12.59 7.92
C ALA A 69 11.80 11.22 7.21
N ASP A 70 10.68 10.89 6.58
CA ASP A 70 10.41 9.61 5.91
C ASP A 70 9.21 9.73 4.95
N LEU A 71 8.87 8.62 4.28
CA LEU A 71 7.73 8.57 3.37
C LEU A 71 6.40 8.84 4.08
N LYS A 72 6.22 8.38 5.33
CA LYS A 72 5.03 8.67 6.13
C LYS A 72 4.86 10.18 6.37
N ALA A 73 5.95 10.87 6.71
CA ALA A 73 5.93 12.32 6.92
C ALA A 73 5.60 13.10 5.64
N LEU A 74 6.11 12.65 4.49
CA LEU A 74 5.76 13.23 3.19
C LEU A 74 4.26 13.04 2.86
N ILE A 75 3.72 11.85 3.09
CA ILE A 75 2.28 11.56 2.92
C ILE A 75 1.45 12.43 3.86
N ALA A 76 1.83 12.53 5.13
CA ALA A 76 1.12 13.32 6.14
C ALA A 76 1.09 14.83 5.81
N ALA A 77 2.09 15.31 5.10
CA ALA A 77 2.16 16.70 4.62
C ALA A 77 1.39 16.95 3.32
N ASP A 78 0.69 15.94 2.77
CA ASP A 78 0.01 16.00 1.46
C ASP A 78 0.96 16.43 0.31
N ALA A 79 2.22 15.98 0.37
CA ALA A 79 3.31 16.45 -0.49
C ALA A 79 3.64 15.48 -1.66
N LEU A 80 2.73 14.59 -2.03
CA LEU A 80 2.95 13.65 -3.15
C LEU A 80 3.16 14.38 -4.48
N GLY A 81 2.47 15.51 -4.71
CA GLY A 81 2.69 16.35 -5.90
C GLY A 81 4.09 16.97 -5.95
N GLU A 82 4.64 17.36 -4.81
CA GLU A 82 6.01 17.86 -4.70
C GLU A 82 7.03 16.73 -4.96
N ALA A 83 6.77 15.54 -4.42
CA ALA A 83 7.57 14.34 -4.68
C ALA A 83 7.62 14.00 -6.17
N ALA A 84 6.48 14.07 -6.86
CA ALA A 84 6.40 13.85 -8.31
C ALA A 84 7.29 14.84 -9.09
N GLN A 85 7.24 16.12 -8.74
CA GLN A 85 8.07 17.16 -9.37
C GLN A 85 9.56 16.91 -9.11
N ALA A 86 9.94 16.63 -7.86
CA ALA A 86 11.33 16.36 -7.49
C ALA A 86 11.87 15.09 -8.18
N ALA A 87 11.03 14.09 -8.42
CA ALA A 87 11.41 12.86 -9.10
C ALA A 87 11.67 13.04 -10.61
N GLN A 88 11.10 14.07 -11.25
CA GLN A 88 11.30 14.33 -12.69
C GLN A 88 12.70 14.81 -13.02
N ALA A 89 13.39 15.48 -12.09
CA ALA A 89 14.69 16.08 -12.33
C ALA A 89 15.83 15.04 -12.38
N GLY A 90 16.59 15.02 -13.47
CA GLY A 90 17.84 14.26 -13.60
C GLY A 90 17.68 12.73 -13.68
N LYS A 91 18.78 12.03 -13.43
CA LYS A 91 18.86 10.56 -13.35
C LYS A 91 18.55 10.08 -11.94
N GLY A 92 18.35 8.75 -11.76
CA GLY A 92 18.29 8.12 -10.44
C GLY A 92 19.57 8.36 -9.64
N ASP A 93 19.44 8.39 -8.31
CA ASP A 93 20.57 8.69 -7.42
C ASP A 93 21.32 7.41 -7.01
N TYR A 94 20.62 6.27 -7.03
CA TYR A 94 21.18 4.94 -6.73
C TYR A 94 20.63 3.89 -7.69
N PRO A 95 21.43 2.91 -8.14
CA PRO A 95 20.89 1.69 -8.73
C PRO A 95 19.95 0.99 -7.73
N LEU A 96 18.81 0.48 -8.19
CA LEU A 96 17.87 -0.24 -7.33
C LEU A 96 18.50 -1.48 -6.68
N SER A 97 19.48 -2.12 -7.36
CA SER A 97 20.21 -3.26 -6.85
C SER A 97 21.21 -2.94 -5.72
N GLU A 98 21.54 -1.67 -5.50
CA GLU A 98 22.50 -1.23 -4.47
C GLU A 98 21.82 -0.71 -3.21
N VAL A 99 20.49 -0.65 -3.18
CA VAL A 99 19.74 -0.24 -1.99
C VAL A 99 19.06 -1.44 -1.36
N THR A 100 18.87 -1.40 -0.05
CA THR A 100 18.01 -2.34 0.66
C THR A 100 16.61 -1.74 0.78
N LEU A 101 15.61 -2.35 0.13
CA LEU A 101 14.22 -1.92 0.29
C LEU A 101 13.73 -2.27 1.69
N LEU A 102 13.16 -1.30 2.36
CA LEU A 102 12.49 -1.43 3.66
C LEU A 102 10.99 -1.71 3.44
N PRO A 103 10.21 -2.08 4.48
CA PRO A 103 8.75 -2.00 4.38
C PRO A 103 8.33 -0.64 3.82
N VAL A 104 7.30 -0.58 2.99
CA VAL A 104 6.88 0.68 2.32
C VAL A 104 6.72 1.81 3.33
N ILE A 105 6.03 1.55 4.42
CA ILE A 105 5.97 2.41 5.61
C ILE A 105 6.61 1.66 6.77
N PRO A 106 7.86 1.98 7.16
CA PRO A 106 8.57 1.24 8.21
C PRO A 106 8.02 1.51 9.62
N ASN A 107 7.33 2.62 9.81
CA ASN A 107 6.86 3.15 11.09
C ASN A 107 5.37 3.53 11.08
N PRO A 108 4.45 2.68 10.57
CA PRO A 108 3.03 2.97 10.67
C PRO A 108 2.60 3.02 12.14
N GLU A 109 1.58 3.83 12.45
CA GLU A 109 1.00 3.79 13.79
C GLU A 109 0.16 2.54 13.97
N GLN A 110 -0.54 2.13 12.90
CA GLN A 110 -1.43 0.99 12.91
C GLN A 110 -1.27 0.18 11.63
N ILE A 111 -1.24 -1.15 11.78
CA ILE A 111 -1.37 -2.11 10.68
C ILE A 111 -2.59 -2.96 11.00
N PHE A 112 -3.72 -2.61 10.40
CA PHE A 112 -4.96 -3.40 10.51
C PHE A 112 -4.97 -4.49 9.45
N CYS A 113 -5.30 -5.71 9.86
CA CYS A 113 -5.47 -6.84 8.96
C CYS A 113 -6.91 -7.34 9.03
N VAL A 114 -7.47 -7.64 7.86
CA VAL A 114 -8.84 -8.13 7.71
C VAL A 114 -8.82 -9.62 7.44
N GLY A 115 -9.15 -10.43 8.45
CA GLY A 115 -9.22 -11.87 8.32
C GLY A 115 -10.52 -12.34 7.65
N LEU A 116 -10.47 -13.55 7.04
CA LEU A 116 -11.64 -14.24 6.49
C LEU A 116 -12.43 -13.41 5.46
N ASN A 117 -11.74 -12.67 4.63
CA ASN A 117 -12.35 -11.70 3.71
C ASN A 117 -12.56 -12.22 2.27
N TYR A 118 -12.38 -13.53 2.05
CA TYR A 118 -12.69 -14.21 0.79
C TYR A 118 -13.54 -15.46 1.07
N ALA A 119 -14.62 -15.65 0.32
CA ALA A 119 -15.56 -16.76 0.55
C ALA A 119 -14.88 -18.15 0.48
N GLU A 120 -13.94 -18.35 -0.45
CA GLU A 120 -13.18 -19.57 -0.56
C GLU A 120 -12.31 -19.82 0.68
N HIS A 121 -11.65 -18.77 1.20
CA HIS A 121 -10.85 -18.87 2.41
C HIS A 121 -11.70 -19.16 3.65
N VAL A 122 -12.87 -18.55 3.77
CA VAL A 122 -13.84 -18.86 4.83
C VAL A 122 -14.22 -20.33 4.79
N LYS A 123 -14.57 -20.85 3.60
CA LYS A 123 -14.95 -22.25 3.38
C LYS A 123 -13.82 -23.24 3.73
N GLU A 124 -12.59 -23.01 3.23
CA GLU A 124 -11.45 -23.92 3.49
C GLU A 124 -11.06 -23.97 4.97
N THR A 125 -11.30 -22.87 5.72
CA THR A 125 -11.03 -22.80 7.16
C THR A 125 -12.16 -23.37 8.02
N ASN A 126 -13.29 -23.83 7.40
CA ASN A 126 -14.51 -24.29 8.09
C ASN A 126 -15.07 -23.23 9.07
N ARG A 127 -15.10 -21.98 8.64
CA ARG A 127 -15.67 -20.87 9.39
C ARG A 127 -16.91 -20.32 8.68
N GLU A 128 -17.68 -19.51 9.39
CA GLU A 128 -18.82 -18.78 8.83
C GLU A 128 -18.41 -17.37 8.42
N THR A 129 -19.06 -16.86 7.38
CA THR A 129 -18.92 -15.47 6.98
C THR A 129 -19.58 -14.60 8.04
N THR A 130 -18.88 -13.56 8.49
CA THR A 130 -19.38 -12.60 9.48
C THR A 130 -19.96 -11.37 8.79
N GLU A 131 -20.98 -10.76 9.40
CA GLU A 131 -21.58 -9.51 8.92
C GLU A 131 -20.56 -8.35 8.95
N GLN A 132 -19.69 -8.35 9.95
CA GLN A 132 -18.65 -7.35 10.14
C GLN A 132 -17.26 -7.94 9.87
N PRO A 133 -16.27 -7.12 9.41
CA PRO A 133 -14.91 -7.59 9.20
C PRO A 133 -14.28 -8.15 10.48
N VAL A 134 -13.57 -9.27 10.35
CA VAL A 134 -12.71 -9.80 11.42
C VAL A 134 -11.40 -9.02 11.41
N ILE A 135 -11.11 -8.30 12.48
CA ILE A 135 -9.93 -7.43 12.57
C ILE A 135 -8.91 -7.98 13.55
N PHE A 136 -7.66 -7.98 13.14
CA PHE A 136 -6.50 -8.15 14.01
C PHE A 136 -5.41 -7.14 13.59
N MET A 137 -4.33 -7.05 14.36
CA MET A 137 -3.26 -6.10 14.12
C MET A 137 -1.91 -6.78 13.98
N ARG A 138 -1.05 -6.18 13.16
CA ARG A 138 0.37 -6.50 13.11
C ARG A 138 1.20 -5.35 13.64
N LEU A 139 2.39 -5.69 14.14
CA LEU A 139 3.37 -4.73 14.65
C LEU A 139 4.40 -4.41 13.56
N PRO A 140 4.95 -3.18 13.51
CA PRO A 140 6.00 -2.83 12.56
C PRO A 140 7.20 -3.78 12.60
N ALA A 141 7.61 -4.25 13.78
CA ALA A 141 8.74 -5.18 13.96
C ALA A 141 8.52 -6.55 13.29
N SER A 142 7.27 -6.91 12.99
CA SER A 142 6.98 -8.16 12.27
C SER A 142 7.13 -8.04 10.75
N GLN A 143 7.54 -6.88 10.21
CA GLN A 143 7.59 -6.61 8.78
C GLN A 143 9.01 -6.61 8.21
N VAL A 144 9.14 -7.03 6.95
CA VAL A 144 10.35 -6.86 6.13
C VAL A 144 10.00 -6.23 4.78
N GLY A 145 10.97 -5.59 4.14
CA GLY A 145 10.84 -5.08 2.77
C GLY A 145 11.07 -6.15 1.72
N HIS A 146 10.85 -5.78 0.46
CA HIS A 146 11.12 -6.63 -0.69
C HIS A 146 12.59 -7.10 -0.73
N GLY A 147 12.81 -8.34 -1.09
CA GLY A 147 14.14 -8.95 -1.20
C GLY A 147 14.76 -9.35 0.13
N GLN A 148 14.28 -8.85 1.26
CA GLN A 148 14.76 -9.23 2.58
C GLN A 148 14.20 -10.59 3.02
N PRO A 149 14.94 -11.40 3.81
CA PRO A 149 14.45 -12.67 4.28
C PRO A 149 13.27 -12.50 5.25
N MET A 150 12.17 -13.23 5.01
CA MET A 150 11.17 -13.52 6.03
C MET A 150 11.71 -14.64 6.91
N LEU A 151 11.58 -14.48 8.23
CA LEU A 151 12.20 -15.37 9.20
C LEU A 151 11.19 -16.39 9.73
N ARG A 152 11.53 -17.67 9.58
CA ARG A 152 10.79 -18.74 10.24
C ARG A 152 11.29 -18.87 11.69
N PRO A 153 10.44 -18.66 12.70
CA PRO A 153 10.86 -18.75 14.09
C PRO A 153 11.22 -20.20 14.47
N PRO A 154 12.20 -20.40 15.39
CA PRO A 154 12.61 -21.74 15.82
C PRO A 154 11.49 -22.53 16.51
N GLU A 155 10.50 -21.83 17.09
CA GLU A 155 9.38 -22.40 17.84
C GLU A 155 8.38 -23.13 16.94
N SER A 156 8.42 -22.95 15.61
CA SER A 156 7.39 -23.52 14.74
C SER A 156 7.94 -24.01 13.39
N ARG A 157 7.31 -25.05 12.88
CA ARG A 157 7.45 -25.54 11.50
C ARG A 157 6.21 -25.23 10.64
N GLN A 158 5.25 -24.49 11.17
CA GLN A 158 4.00 -24.15 10.49
C GLN A 158 3.97 -22.68 10.05
N PHE A 159 5.06 -22.23 9.41
CA PHE A 159 5.16 -20.88 8.82
C PHE A 159 4.48 -20.86 7.46
N ASP A 160 3.38 -20.15 7.34
CA ASP A 160 2.47 -20.15 6.20
C ASP A 160 2.45 -18.78 5.51
N TYR A 161 2.09 -18.75 4.23
CA TYR A 161 1.96 -17.57 3.39
C TYR A 161 0.50 -17.10 3.32
N GLU A 162 0.30 -15.81 3.18
CA GLU A 162 -0.99 -15.16 2.90
C GLU A 162 -0.74 -13.94 2.03
N GLY A 163 -0.91 -14.08 0.70
CA GLY A 163 -0.80 -12.95 -0.23
C GLY A 163 -2.00 -12.03 -0.11
N GLU A 164 -1.75 -10.72 -0.03
CA GLU A 164 -2.75 -9.70 0.21
C GLU A 164 -2.40 -8.39 -0.50
N ILE A 165 -3.35 -7.46 -0.54
CA ILE A 165 -3.15 -6.08 -0.93
C ILE A 165 -3.08 -5.23 0.34
N ALA A 166 -2.08 -4.36 0.42
CA ALA A 166 -2.01 -3.32 1.45
C ALA A 166 -2.54 -2.00 0.88
N VAL A 167 -3.44 -1.37 1.61
CA VAL A 167 -3.94 -0.01 1.37
C VAL A 167 -3.25 0.92 2.35
N ILE A 168 -2.59 1.96 1.86
CA ILE A 168 -1.90 2.96 2.66
C ILE A 168 -2.78 4.20 2.77
N ILE A 169 -3.08 4.62 3.99
CA ILE A 169 -3.90 5.81 4.26
C ILE A 169 -3.07 7.07 3.96
N GLY A 170 -3.64 7.96 3.14
CA GLY A 170 -3.06 9.25 2.79
C GLY A 170 -3.63 10.39 3.62
N ARG A 171 -4.93 10.41 3.75
CA ARG A 171 -5.66 11.42 4.52
C ARG A 171 -6.29 10.79 5.75
N GLY A 172 -5.90 11.25 6.93
CA GLY A 172 -6.47 10.79 8.19
C GLY A 172 -7.95 11.14 8.33
N GLY A 173 -8.63 10.43 9.22
CA GLY A 173 -10.05 10.71 9.50
C GLY A 173 -10.66 9.72 10.48
N ARG A 174 -11.84 10.08 10.96
CA ARG A 174 -12.69 9.24 11.79
C ARG A 174 -14.12 9.27 11.29
N ARG A 175 -14.83 8.12 11.31
CA ARG A 175 -16.18 7.96 10.78
C ARG A 175 -16.27 8.37 9.31
N ILE A 176 -15.30 7.91 8.53
CA ILE A 176 -15.22 8.17 7.10
C ILE A 176 -16.42 7.48 6.44
N ALA A 177 -17.20 8.23 5.67
CA ALA A 177 -18.30 7.67 4.91
C ALA A 177 -17.77 6.77 3.78
N GLU A 178 -18.48 5.71 3.43
CA GLU A 178 -18.03 4.77 2.39
C GLU A 178 -17.84 5.45 1.03
N ALA A 179 -18.68 6.43 0.71
CA ALA A 179 -18.56 7.23 -0.51
C ALA A 179 -17.29 8.08 -0.57
N ASP A 180 -16.72 8.44 0.59
CA ASP A 180 -15.51 9.27 0.69
C ASP A 180 -14.24 8.45 0.89
N ALA A 181 -14.34 7.15 1.14
CA ALA A 181 -13.23 6.28 1.55
C ALA A 181 -12.03 6.33 0.59
N TRP A 182 -12.31 6.38 -0.71
CA TRP A 182 -11.26 6.43 -1.75
C TRP A 182 -10.41 7.70 -1.68
N ASN A 183 -10.96 8.81 -1.21
CA ASN A 183 -10.24 10.08 -1.02
C ASN A 183 -9.25 10.05 0.16
N HIS A 184 -9.25 8.97 0.94
CA HIS A 184 -8.37 8.77 2.08
C HIS A 184 -7.16 7.87 1.77
N ILE A 185 -7.05 7.34 0.54
CA ILE A 185 -6.01 6.41 0.13
C ILE A 185 -4.85 7.15 -0.53
N ALA A 186 -3.61 6.96 -0.02
CA ALA A 186 -2.38 7.41 -0.67
C ALA A 186 -1.96 6.48 -1.81
N GLY A 187 -2.13 5.17 -1.62
CA GLY A 187 -1.74 4.18 -2.61
C GLY A 187 -1.86 2.75 -2.10
N TYR A 188 -1.32 1.84 -2.90
CA TYR A 188 -1.43 0.39 -2.71
C TYR A 188 -0.08 -0.29 -2.84
N ALA A 189 0.10 -1.41 -2.14
CA ALA A 189 1.28 -2.27 -2.23
C ALA A 189 0.90 -3.74 -2.14
N CYS A 190 1.83 -4.63 -2.49
CA CYS A 190 1.68 -6.04 -2.17
C CYS A 190 2.04 -6.30 -0.69
N TYR A 191 1.42 -7.32 -0.11
CA TYR A 191 1.66 -7.70 1.27
C TYR A 191 1.65 -9.23 1.39
N ASN A 192 2.47 -9.77 2.29
CA ASN A 192 2.40 -11.17 2.71
C ASN A 192 2.19 -11.21 4.22
N ASP A 193 0.99 -11.58 4.65
CA ASP A 193 0.63 -11.74 6.05
C ASP A 193 1.09 -13.10 6.60
N GLY A 194 2.42 -13.31 6.55
CA GLY A 194 3.06 -14.54 6.97
C GLY A 194 2.66 -14.96 8.39
N SER A 195 2.21 -16.21 8.53
CA SER A 195 1.48 -16.69 9.69
C SER A 195 2.12 -17.93 10.30
N VAL A 196 2.34 -17.91 11.60
CA VAL A 196 2.79 -19.07 12.38
C VAL A 196 1.54 -19.78 12.92
N ARG A 197 1.08 -20.84 12.22
CA ARG A 197 -0.28 -21.39 12.36
C ARG A 197 -0.58 -22.02 13.69
N ASP A 198 0.36 -22.75 14.27
CA ASP A 198 0.20 -23.31 15.61
C ASP A 198 0.02 -22.21 16.66
N TRP A 199 0.85 -21.15 16.62
CA TRP A 199 0.76 -20.00 17.51
C TRP A 199 -0.51 -19.15 17.27
N GLN A 200 -0.95 -19.01 16.03
CA GLN A 200 -2.22 -18.35 15.70
C GLN A 200 -3.43 -19.02 16.38
N ARG A 201 -3.33 -20.31 16.69
CA ARG A 201 -4.42 -21.12 17.25
C ARG A 201 -4.30 -21.38 18.76
N HIS A 202 -3.30 -20.80 19.43
CA HIS A 202 -3.15 -20.97 20.89
C HIS A 202 -4.39 -20.49 21.63
N THR A 203 -5.02 -19.43 21.17
CA THR A 203 -6.25 -18.87 21.72
C THR A 203 -7.17 -18.40 20.61
N THR A 204 -8.24 -17.70 20.95
CA THR A 204 -9.11 -17.01 19.97
C THR A 204 -8.46 -15.77 19.36
N GLN A 205 -7.39 -15.25 19.96
CA GLN A 205 -6.65 -14.07 19.51
C GLN A 205 -5.46 -14.48 18.63
N TRP A 206 -5.42 -13.97 17.39
CA TRP A 206 -4.42 -14.38 16.39
C TRP A 206 -3.06 -13.72 16.53
N GLY A 207 -2.98 -12.65 17.32
CA GLY A 207 -1.79 -11.82 17.46
C GLY A 207 -0.48 -12.58 17.63
N PRO A 208 -0.36 -13.60 18.50
CA PRO A 208 0.87 -14.37 18.65
C PRO A 208 1.38 -15.00 17.35
N GLY A 209 0.49 -15.59 16.54
CA GLY A 209 0.86 -16.22 15.26
C GLY A 209 1.13 -15.24 14.12
N LYS A 210 0.80 -13.95 14.31
CA LYS A 210 0.91 -12.90 13.30
C LYS A 210 2.07 -11.92 13.54
N ASN A 211 2.71 -11.99 14.70
CA ASN A 211 3.67 -10.95 15.12
C ASN A 211 5.06 -11.47 15.52
N PHE A 212 5.43 -12.68 15.10
CA PHE A 212 6.84 -13.06 15.16
C PHE A 212 7.69 -12.07 14.35
N TYR A 213 8.92 -11.87 14.82
CA TYR A 213 9.84 -10.94 14.19
C TYR A 213 10.07 -11.29 12.73
N ARG A 214 9.92 -10.30 11.83
CA ARG A 214 10.17 -10.41 10.39
C ARG A 214 9.40 -11.55 9.68
N THR A 215 8.19 -11.85 10.11
CA THR A 215 7.33 -12.86 9.49
C THR A 215 6.38 -12.31 8.43
N GLY A 216 6.16 -11.00 8.37
CA GLY A 216 5.37 -10.33 7.33
C GLY A 216 6.26 -9.62 6.32
N ALA A 217 5.78 -9.46 5.09
CA ALA A 217 6.49 -8.69 4.07
C ALA A 217 5.58 -7.62 3.45
N PHE A 218 6.14 -6.43 3.18
CA PHE A 218 5.41 -5.25 2.72
C PHE A 218 6.20 -4.49 1.66
N GLY A 219 5.75 -4.53 0.40
CA GLY A 219 6.46 -3.92 -0.72
C GLY A 219 5.90 -4.35 -2.09
N PRO A 220 6.71 -4.34 -3.15
CA PRO A 220 8.07 -3.79 -3.22
C PRO A 220 8.08 -2.26 -3.07
N TRP A 221 6.98 -1.59 -3.44
CA TRP A 221 6.75 -0.15 -3.41
C TRP A 221 5.26 0.15 -3.20
N MET A 222 4.94 1.41 -2.93
CA MET A 222 3.59 1.94 -3.02
C MET A 222 3.37 2.53 -4.42
N VAL A 223 2.33 2.07 -5.11
CA VAL A 223 1.79 2.73 -6.30
C VAL A 223 0.73 3.73 -5.83
N THR A 224 0.84 4.98 -6.25
CA THR A 224 -0.08 6.04 -5.83
C THR A 224 -1.51 5.81 -6.31
N SER A 225 -2.50 6.30 -5.55
CA SER A 225 -3.91 6.01 -5.78
C SER A 225 -4.48 6.60 -7.08
N ASP A 226 -3.83 7.60 -7.66
CA ASP A 226 -4.20 8.18 -8.97
C ASP A 226 -3.95 7.22 -10.15
N GLU A 227 -3.13 6.18 -9.95
CA GLU A 227 -2.87 5.11 -10.93
C GLU A 227 -3.94 4.00 -10.92
N ILE A 228 -4.69 3.90 -9.85
CA ILE A 228 -5.61 2.79 -9.61
C ILE A 228 -6.98 3.38 -9.26
N GLU A 229 -7.88 3.36 -10.22
CA GLU A 229 -9.22 3.91 -10.05
C GLU A 229 -10.00 3.20 -8.91
N PRO A 230 -10.92 3.89 -8.25
CA PRO A 230 -11.81 3.29 -7.25
C PRO A 230 -12.47 2.00 -7.75
N ASN A 231 -12.47 0.94 -6.93
CA ASN A 231 -12.96 -0.39 -7.27
C ASN A 231 -12.28 -1.07 -8.46
N ALA A 232 -11.05 -0.69 -8.81
CA ALA A 232 -10.30 -1.35 -9.86
C ALA A 232 -10.28 -2.86 -9.68
N LEU A 233 -10.50 -3.57 -10.77
CA LEU A 233 -10.28 -5.01 -10.82
C LEU A 233 -8.76 -5.27 -10.84
N MET A 234 -8.22 -5.77 -9.74
CA MET A 234 -6.84 -6.20 -9.64
C MET A 234 -6.79 -7.70 -9.35
N THR A 235 -5.90 -8.42 -10.03
CA THR A 235 -5.62 -9.83 -9.75
C THR A 235 -4.48 -9.92 -8.76
N LEU A 236 -4.64 -10.75 -7.73
CA LEU A 236 -3.63 -11.14 -6.77
C LEU A 236 -3.23 -12.59 -7.03
N VAL A 237 -1.91 -12.85 -7.09
CA VAL A 237 -1.34 -14.18 -7.24
C VAL A 237 -0.23 -14.38 -6.21
N THR A 238 -0.28 -15.49 -5.47
CA THR A 238 0.83 -15.90 -4.60
C THR A 238 1.54 -17.11 -5.19
N ARG A 239 2.87 -17.13 -5.16
CA ARG A 239 3.70 -18.26 -5.61
C ARG A 239 4.70 -18.67 -4.54
N ILE A 240 4.95 -19.98 -4.46
CA ILE A 240 6.10 -20.55 -3.72
C ILE A 240 7.01 -21.23 -4.74
N ASN A 241 8.26 -20.79 -4.81
CA ASN A 241 9.25 -21.31 -5.76
C ASN A 241 8.75 -21.29 -7.22
N GLY A 242 8.04 -20.22 -7.60
CA GLY A 242 7.45 -20.06 -8.92
C GLY A 242 6.13 -20.80 -9.14
N GLN A 243 5.72 -21.72 -8.25
CA GLN A 243 4.44 -22.42 -8.35
C GLN A 243 3.32 -21.58 -7.76
N GLU A 244 2.25 -21.34 -8.54
CA GLU A 244 1.06 -20.63 -8.09
C GLU A 244 0.35 -21.42 -7.00
N VAL A 245 0.07 -20.71 -5.88
CA VAL A 245 -0.59 -21.29 -4.70
C VAL A 245 -1.86 -20.56 -4.30
N GLN A 246 -2.02 -19.30 -4.66
CA GLN A 246 -3.25 -18.51 -4.47
C GLN A 246 -3.52 -17.67 -5.71
N ARG A 247 -4.79 -17.48 -6.05
CA ARG A 247 -5.25 -16.53 -7.08
C ARG A 247 -6.64 -16.01 -6.74
N ALA A 248 -6.80 -14.70 -6.76
CA ALA A 248 -8.11 -14.06 -6.60
C ALA A 248 -8.12 -12.66 -7.23
N THR A 249 -9.26 -12.02 -7.20
CA THR A 249 -9.42 -10.62 -7.62
C THR A 249 -10.03 -9.78 -6.50
N THR A 250 -9.85 -8.46 -6.58
CA THR A 250 -10.44 -7.51 -5.62
C THR A 250 -11.96 -7.56 -5.56
N GLN A 251 -12.64 -8.02 -6.63
CA GLN A 251 -14.10 -8.19 -6.63
C GLN A 251 -14.58 -9.38 -5.79
N MET A 252 -13.68 -10.28 -5.38
CA MET A 252 -14.00 -11.44 -4.54
C MET A 252 -13.92 -11.14 -3.05
N LEU A 253 -13.53 -9.91 -2.67
CA LEU A 253 -13.53 -9.45 -1.27
C LEU A 253 -14.96 -9.41 -0.72
N ILE A 254 -15.20 -10.06 0.42
CA ILE A 254 -16.49 -10.04 1.14
C ILE A 254 -16.77 -8.61 1.65
N HIS A 255 -15.77 -8.00 2.27
CA HIS A 255 -15.79 -6.61 2.70
C HIS A 255 -14.83 -5.83 1.80
N GLY A 256 -15.36 -5.05 0.84
CA GLY A 256 -14.58 -4.24 -0.07
C GLY A 256 -13.77 -3.15 0.66
N ILE A 257 -12.75 -2.59 -0.01
CA ILE A 257 -11.80 -1.64 0.58
C ILE A 257 -12.50 -0.44 1.23
N ALA A 258 -13.49 0.16 0.55
CA ALA A 258 -14.22 1.31 1.10
C ALA A 258 -14.95 0.95 2.42
N LYS A 259 -15.59 -0.23 2.48
CA LYS A 259 -16.24 -0.73 3.70
C LYS A 259 -15.23 -0.99 4.83
N GLN A 260 -14.03 -1.50 4.51
CA GLN A 260 -12.96 -1.70 5.50
C GLN A 260 -12.53 -0.36 6.13
N ILE A 261 -12.29 0.68 5.31
CA ILE A 261 -11.94 2.03 5.78
C ILE A 261 -13.04 2.59 6.66
N THR A 262 -14.31 2.52 6.22
CA THR A 262 -15.46 2.99 6.99
C THR A 262 -15.57 2.28 8.33
N TYR A 263 -15.48 0.96 8.34
CA TYR A 263 -15.58 0.17 9.55
C TYR A 263 -14.46 0.51 10.55
N LEU A 264 -13.21 0.49 10.11
CA LEU A 264 -12.04 0.80 10.95
C LEU A 264 -12.11 2.22 11.51
N SER A 265 -12.43 3.20 10.67
CA SER A 265 -12.53 4.61 11.09
C SER A 265 -13.70 4.89 12.04
N THR A 266 -14.65 3.95 12.21
CA THR A 266 -15.76 4.09 13.15
C THR A 266 -15.28 3.98 14.60
N PHE A 267 -14.37 3.07 14.93
CA PHE A 267 -13.93 2.86 16.31
C PHE A 267 -12.58 3.54 16.65
N THR A 268 -11.74 3.85 15.64
CA THR A 268 -10.47 4.56 15.85
C THR A 268 -10.23 5.60 14.75
N PRO A 269 -9.53 6.71 14.99
CA PRO A 269 -9.06 7.56 13.91
C PRO A 269 -8.00 6.81 13.08
N LEU A 270 -8.06 6.98 11.77
CA LEU A 270 -6.98 6.58 10.87
C LEU A 270 -6.03 7.78 10.68
N ALA A 271 -4.74 7.51 10.60
CA ALA A 271 -3.69 8.50 10.37
C ALA A 271 -2.99 8.26 9.02
N PRO A 272 -2.38 9.30 8.41
CA PRO A 272 -1.54 9.12 7.22
C PRO A 272 -0.41 8.11 7.49
N GLY A 273 -0.22 7.16 6.58
CA GLY A 273 0.74 6.08 6.71
C GLY A 273 0.24 4.86 7.49
N ASP A 274 -0.98 4.86 8.04
CA ASP A 274 -1.62 3.64 8.52
C ASP A 274 -1.86 2.67 7.36
N VAL A 275 -1.81 1.38 7.66
CA VAL A 275 -1.89 0.32 6.67
C VAL A 275 -3.11 -0.57 6.95
N ILE A 276 -3.90 -0.84 5.90
CA ILE A 276 -4.98 -1.82 5.93
C ILE A 276 -4.60 -2.97 5.00
N VAL A 277 -4.44 -4.16 5.55
CA VAL A 277 -4.13 -5.40 4.85
C VAL A 277 -5.46 -6.12 4.60
N THR A 278 -5.83 -6.27 3.33
CA THR A 278 -7.24 -6.42 2.91
C THR A 278 -7.83 -7.81 3.05
N GLY A 279 -7.01 -8.82 3.38
CA GLY A 279 -7.41 -10.21 3.47
C GLY A 279 -6.80 -11.09 2.38
N THR A 280 -6.60 -12.37 2.71
CA THR A 280 -6.03 -13.38 1.82
C THR A 280 -7.10 -14.29 1.21
N PRO A 281 -6.94 -14.72 -0.07
CA PRO A 281 -7.83 -15.70 -0.69
C PRO A 281 -7.56 -17.13 -0.21
N GLY A 282 -8.37 -18.08 -0.67
CA GLY A 282 -8.17 -19.51 -0.48
C GLY A 282 -6.83 -20.00 -1.04
N GLY A 283 -6.41 -21.17 -0.59
CA GLY A 283 -5.17 -21.84 -1.01
C GLY A 283 -4.01 -21.68 -0.03
N VAL A 284 -4.26 -21.25 1.21
CA VAL A 284 -3.22 -21.18 2.25
C VAL A 284 -2.59 -22.55 2.50
N GLY A 285 -1.30 -22.56 2.84
CA GLY A 285 -0.51 -23.79 2.97
C GLY A 285 -1.03 -24.77 4.02
N ALA A 286 -1.54 -24.27 5.14
CA ALA A 286 -2.10 -25.07 6.22
C ALA A 286 -3.37 -25.85 5.83
N LYS A 287 -4.02 -25.51 4.74
CA LYS A 287 -5.26 -26.14 4.25
C LYS A 287 -5.05 -27.03 3.02
N ARG A 288 -3.82 -27.13 2.55
CA ARG A 288 -3.45 -28.06 1.48
C ARG A 288 -3.31 -29.50 1.98
N ASN A 289 -3.39 -30.43 1.07
CA ASN A 289 -3.18 -31.86 1.36
C ASN A 289 -2.13 -32.45 0.38
N PRO A 290 -0.88 -32.72 0.84
CA PRO A 290 -0.36 -32.42 2.19
C PRO A 290 -0.19 -30.91 2.43
N PRO A 291 -0.12 -30.46 3.71
CA PRO A 291 0.15 -29.07 4.05
C PRO A 291 1.46 -28.57 3.43
N LEU A 292 1.45 -27.33 2.95
CA LEU A 292 2.60 -26.66 2.34
C LEU A 292 3.03 -25.46 3.19
N PHE A 293 4.01 -25.64 4.05
CA PHE A 293 4.61 -24.56 4.86
C PHE A 293 5.91 -24.08 4.25
N MET A 294 6.16 -22.78 4.38
CA MET A 294 7.42 -22.15 3.97
C MET A 294 8.57 -22.64 4.85
N LYS A 295 9.72 -22.94 4.24
CA LYS A 295 10.94 -23.41 4.89
C LYS A 295 12.16 -22.65 4.34
N PRO A 296 13.28 -22.63 5.07
CA PRO A 296 14.51 -22.03 4.59
C PRO A 296 14.89 -22.52 3.19
N GLY A 297 15.29 -21.57 2.36
CA GLY A 297 15.60 -21.79 0.95
C GLY A 297 14.41 -21.62 -0.02
N ASP A 298 13.18 -21.59 0.48
CA ASP A 298 12.02 -21.23 -0.35
C ASP A 298 12.03 -19.74 -0.69
N ARG A 299 11.33 -19.41 -1.77
CA ARG A 299 11.00 -18.04 -2.18
C ARG A 299 9.49 -17.91 -2.29
N VAL A 300 8.94 -16.93 -1.60
CA VAL A 300 7.53 -16.55 -1.71
C VAL A 300 7.40 -15.26 -2.52
N GLU A 301 6.39 -15.21 -3.38
CA GLU A 301 6.09 -14.06 -4.21
C GLU A 301 4.60 -13.73 -4.11
N VAL A 302 4.30 -12.44 -3.96
CA VAL A 302 2.95 -11.89 -4.04
C VAL A 302 2.93 -10.88 -5.17
N GLU A 303 2.20 -11.18 -6.22
CA GLU A 303 1.99 -10.33 -7.39
C GLU A 303 0.59 -9.73 -7.34
N VAL A 304 0.49 -8.42 -7.57
CA VAL A 304 -0.78 -7.72 -7.74
C VAL A 304 -0.70 -6.87 -9.00
N ASP A 305 -1.71 -7.03 -9.88
CA ASP A 305 -1.81 -6.24 -11.11
C ASP A 305 -1.64 -4.75 -10.84
N ARG A 306 -0.93 -4.06 -11.73
CA ARG A 306 -0.60 -2.62 -11.67
C ARG A 306 0.31 -2.22 -10.50
N ILE A 307 0.52 -3.07 -9.49
CA ILE A 307 1.40 -2.77 -8.35
C ILE A 307 2.79 -3.35 -8.60
N GLY A 308 2.89 -4.67 -8.80
CA GLY A 308 4.16 -5.36 -9.03
C GLY A 308 4.27 -6.66 -8.26
N VAL A 309 5.52 -7.09 -8.00
CA VAL A 309 5.82 -8.37 -7.35
C VAL A 309 6.65 -8.14 -6.09
N LEU A 310 6.09 -8.47 -4.94
CA LEU A 310 6.81 -8.60 -3.67
C LEU A 310 7.43 -9.99 -3.60
N SER A 311 8.75 -10.09 -3.52
CA SER A 311 9.46 -11.37 -3.52
C SER A 311 10.43 -11.43 -2.35
N ASN A 312 10.35 -12.49 -1.54
CA ASN A 312 11.14 -12.65 -0.32
C ASN A 312 11.68 -14.08 -0.21
N PRO A 313 12.99 -14.28 0.07
CA PRO A 313 13.50 -15.56 0.48
C PRO A 313 13.06 -15.89 1.91
N ILE A 314 12.99 -17.18 2.23
CA ILE A 314 12.73 -17.67 3.59
C ILE A 314 14.04 -18.12 4.22
N ALA A 315 14.28 -17.69 5.46
CA ALA A 315 15.41 -18.13 6.28
C ALA A 315 14.93 -18.54 7.68
N ASP A 316 15.76 -19.30 8.41
CA ASP A 316 15.51 -19.48 9.84
C ASP A 316 15.96 -18.26 10.63
N GLU A 317 15.23 -17.94 11.68
CA GLU A 317 15.67 -16.99 12.70
C GLU A 317 16.83 -17.65 13.48
N ALA A 318 17.93 -16.90 13.68
CA ALA A 318 19.15 -17.40 14.33
C ALA A 318 19.00 -17.49 15.85
#